data_6a589a0b59d8bad34ea28cb93b171ea2
#
_entry.id   6a589a0b59d8bad34ea28cb93b171ea2
#
_cell.length_a   1.000
_cell.length_b   1.000
_cell.length_c   1.000
_cell.angle_alpha   90.00
_cell.angle_beta   90.00
_cell.angle_gamma   90.00
#
_symmetry.space_group_name_H-M   'P 1'
#
loop_
_entity.id
_entity.type
_entity.pdbx_description
1 polymer ?
#
loop_
_entity_poly.entity_id
_entity_poly.type
_entity_poly.pdbx_seq_one_letter_code
_entity_poly.pdbx_strand_id
1 'polypeptide(L)'
;MWYESWWNMVANFTNFITSSALSNIAQSTTASVSIETGMKAVGRPSFILADKDLEPRTKKYAATKEFLYQAICLGTYMALVIPLFKNGSFKLAKNKIFKDERGFQLFKNAGEFLNYHKLTQLPQEARVKTLNEAKYKDKFSKEVQEILKSEKPEKFSMVKGLIELGNTLGSVLGLAIFAPEVSHLIIHPVMKLLGMEKKDANLERHELDIDMANGKVDVELEEVE
;
A
#
# COMPACT_ATOMS: atom_id res chain seq x y z
N MET A 1 28.13 15.77 -23.94
CA MET A 1 26.64 15.72 -24.09
C MET A 1 26.00 14.57 -23.35
N TRP A 2 26.37 13.28 -23.55
CA TRP A 2 25.82 12.12 -22.79
C TRP A 2 26.21 12.13 -21.31
N TYR A 3 27.39 12.55 -20.96
CA TYR A 3 27.97 12.60 -19.61
C TYR A 3 27.20 13.61 -18.71
N GLU A 4 26.91 14.80 -19.22
CA GLU A 4 26.14 15.81 -18.48
C GLU A 4 24.68 15.38 -18.21
N SER A 5 24.06 14.72 -19.21
CA SER A 5 22.71 14.16 -19.03
C SER A 5 22.66 13.09 -17.94
N TRP A 6 23.68 12.23 -17.88
CA TRP A 6 23.81 11.21 -16.83
C TRP A 6 23.98 11.84 -15.44
N TRP A 7 24.89 12.82 -15.30
CA TRP A 7 25.09 13.51 -14.02
C TRP A 7 23.86 14.27 -13.55
N ASN A 8 23.13 14.90 -14.43
CA ASN A 8 21.86 15.57 -14.10
C ASN A 8 20.80 14.56 -13.64
N MET A 9 20.72 13.39 -14.26
CA MET A 9 19.83 12.32 -13.84
C MET A 9 20.20 11.79 -12.45
N VAL A 10 21.47 11.53 -12.19
CA VAL A 10 21.97 11.09 -10.87
C VAL A 10 21.71 12.13 -9.80
N ALA A 11 21.99 13.41 -10.08
CA ALA A 11 21.75 14.52 -9.16
C ALA A 11 20.24 14.66 -8.82
N ASN A 12 19.37 14.58 -9.83
CA ASN A 12 17.93 14.63 -9.64
C ASN A 12 17.42 13.42 -8.83
N PHE A 13 17.96 12.23 -9.08
CA PHE A 13 17.63 11.01 -8.33
C PHE A 13 18.12 11.12 -6.87
N THR A 14 19.31 11.64 -6.64
CA THR A 14 19.84 11.89 -5.29
C THR A 14 18.97 12.91 -4.55
N ASN A 15 18.61 14.02 -5.19
CA ASN A 15 17.73 15.03 -4.62
C ASN A 15 16.34 14.47 -4.29
N PHE A 16 15.81 13.56 -5.13
CA PHE A 16 14.57 12.88 -4.87
C PHE A 16 14.66 11.95 -3.64
N ILE A 17 15.71 11.12 -3.55
CA ILE A 17 15.92 10.20 -2.43
C ILE A 17 16.12 10.95 -1.12
N THR A 18 16.81 12.08 -1.12
CA THR A 18 17.07 12.91 0.06
C THR A 18 15.93 13.87 0.38
N SER A 19 14.87 13.89 -0.43
CA SER A 19 13.75 14.79 -0.24
C SER A 19 12.98 14.47 1.04
N SER A 20 12.50 15.52 1.71
CA SER A 20 11.59 15.39 2.86
C SER A 20 10.27 14.69 2.47
N ALA A 21 9.87 14.75 1.21
CA ALA A 21 8.70 14.07 0.70
C ALA A 21 8.87 12.55 0.75
N LEU A 22 10.01 12.03 0.27
CA LEU A 22 10.29 10.59 0.31
C LEU A 22 10.45 10.08 1.76
N SER A 23 11.15 10.85 2.60
CA SER A 23 11.25 10.54 4.04
C SER A 23 9.87 10.44 4.71
N ASN A 24 8.96 11.37 4.41
CA ASN A 24 7.59 11.34 4.94
C ASN A 24 6.79 10.12 4.43
N ILE A 25 6.98 9.73 3.17
CA ILE A 25 6.36 8.54 2.58
C ILE A 25 6.89 7.27 3.28
N ALA A 26 8.21 7.14 3.39
CA ALA A 26 8.86 5.98 4.01
C ALA A 26 8.51 5.80 5.49
N GLN A 27 8.19 6.89 6.19
CA GLN A 27 7.77 6.86 7.60
C GLN A 27 6.29 6.49 7.81
N SER A 28 5.53 6.31 6.75
CA SER A 28 4.10 5.96 6.80
C SER A 28 3.85 4.63 6.09
N THR A 29 3.56 3.58 6.85
CA THR A 29 3.18 2.27 6.29
C THR A 29 2.02 2.41 5.30
N THR A 30 1.03 3.25 5.60
CA THR A 30 -0.10 3.50 4.69
C THR A 30 0.35 4.06 3.35
N ALA A 31 1.24 5.06 3.34
CA ALA A 31 1.75 5.65 2.11
C ALA A 31 2.61 4.65 1.33
N SER A 32 3.51 3.94 2.01
CA SER A 32 4.39 2.93 1.41
C SER A 32 3.59 1.82 0.73
N VAL A 33 2.62 1.22 1.43
CA VAL A 33 1.77 0.15 0.88
C VAL A 33 0.92 0.65 -0.29
N SER A 34 0.36 1.87 -0.19
CA SER A 34 -0.46 2.44 -1.27
C SER A 34 0.35 2.70 -2.53
N ILE A 35 1.57 3.24 -2.39
CA ILE A 35 2.47 3.51 -3.53
C ILE A 35 2.95 2.19 -4.13
N GLU A 36 3.41 1.25 -3.31
CA GLU A 36 3.87 -0.06 -3.78
C GLU A 36 2.76 -0.79 -4.56
N THR A 37 1.55 -0.85 -4.01
CA THR A 37 0.41 -1.50 -4.69
C THR A 37 0.01 -0.75 -5.94
N GLY A 38 0.02 0.59 -5.93
CA GLY A 38 -0.23 1.41 -7.11
C GLY A 38 0.79 1.19 -8.22
N MET A 39 2.08 1.12 -7.89
CA MET A 39 3.14 0.80 -8.84
C MET A 39 2.99 -0.61 -9.42
N LYS A 40 2.62 -1.59 -8.60
CA LYS A 40 2.31 -2.95 -9.07
C LYS A 40 1.09 -2.98 -9.98
N ALA A 41 0.06 -2.20 -9.69
CA ALA A 41 -1.16 -2.11 -10.50
C ALA A 41 -0.91 -1.58 -11.92
N VAL A 42 0.10 -0.75 -12.11
CA VAL A 42 0.51 -0.25 -13.42
C VAL A 42 1.63 -1.11 -14.02
N GLY A 43 2.68 -1.37 -13.25
CA GLY A 43 3.90 -2.01 -13.74
C GLY A 43 3.68 -3.45 -14.20
N ARG A 44 3.04 -4.28 -13.39
CA ARG A 44 2.83 -5.70 -13.74
C ARG A 44 1.98 -5.90 -14.99
N PRO A 45 0.81 -5.25 -15.15
CA PRO A 45 0.07 -5.31 -16.41
C PRO A 45 0.85 -4.79 -17.61
N SER A 46 1.65 -3.73 -17.41
CA SER A 46 2.48 -3.18 -18.50
C SER A 46 3.53 -4.18 -18.97
N PHE A 47 4.19 -4.91 -18.07
CA PHE A 47 5.13 -5.97 -18.42
C PHE A 47 4.44 -7.11 -19.17
N ILE A 48 3.26 -7.55 -18.73
CA ILE A 48 2.47 -8.59 -19.41
C ILE A 48 2.10 -8.13 -20.83
N LEU A 49 1.69 -6.87 -21.00
CA LEU A 49 1.35 -6.33 -22.32
C LEU A 49 2.56 -6.19 -23.24
N ALA A 50 3.75 -5.92 -22.69
CA ALA A 50 5.01 -5.80 -23.42
C ALA A 50 5.65 -7.14 -23.80
N ASP A 51 5.24 -8.23 -23.17
CA ASP A 51 5.74 -9.57 -23.48
C ASP A 51 5.44 -9.94 -24.93
N LYS A 52 6.46 -10.32 -25.71
CA LYS A 52 6.33 -10.62 -27.14
C LYS A 52 5.91 -12.07 -27.39
N ASP A 53 6.12 -12.95 -26.45
CA ASP A 53 5.91 -14.39 -26.58
C ASP A 53 4.45 -14.79 -26.31
N LEU A 54 3.68 -13.92 -25.68
CA LEU A 54 2.27 -14.15 -25.39
C LEU A 54 1.36 -13.68 -26.53
N GLU A 55 0.32 -14.44 -26.78
CA GLU A 55 -0.74 -14.08 -27.73
C GLU A 55 -1.49 -12.80 -27.29
N PRO A 56 -1.89 -11.90 -28.22
CA PRO A 56 -2.54 -10.62 -27.88
C PRO A 56 -3.79 -10.73 -27.00
N ARG A 57 -4.57 -11.79 -27.17
CA ARG A 57 -5.78 -12.03 -26.39
C ARG A 57 -5.42 -12.44 -24.95
N THR A 58 -4.47 -13.34 -24.80
CA THR A 58 -3.95 -13.80 -23.53
C THR A 58 -3.31 -12.66 -22.75
N LYS A 59 -2.52 -11.79 -23.40
CA LYS A 59 -1.98 -10.56 -22.78
C LYS A 59 -3.06 -9.68 -22.18
N LYS A 60 -4.08 -9.39 -22.95
CA LYS A 60 -5.21 -8.55 -22.48
C LYS A 60 -5.89 -9.16 -21.27
N TYR A 61 -6.19 -10.45 -21.32
CA TYR A 61 -6.81 -11.16 -20.21
C TYR A 61 -5.93 -11.12 -18.95
N ALA A 62 -4.67 -11.53 -19.07
CA ALA A 62 -3.73 -11.59 -17.94
C ALA A 62 -3.45 -10.19 -17.35
N ALA A 63 -3.23 -9.18 -18.20
CA ALA A 63 -3.00 -7.82 -17.75
C ALA A 63 -4.23 -7.22 -17.02
N THR A 64 -5.44 -7.45 -17.54
CA THR A 64 -6.67 -6.99 -16.90
C THR A 64 -6.87 -7.70 -15.55
N LYS A 65 -6.68 -9.01 -15.51
CA LYS A 65 -6.77 -9.80 -14.26
C LYS A 65 -5.79 -9.31 -13.21
N GLU A 66 -4.53 -9.07 -13.59
CA GLU A 66 -3.50 -8.56 -12.68
C GLU A 66 -3.83 -7.14 -12.17
N PHE A 67 -4.29 -6.25 -13.05
CA PHE A 67 -4.74 -4.91 -12.65
C PHE A 67 -5.87 -4.98 -11.63
N LEU A 68 -6.90 -5.78 -11.90
CA LEU A 68 -8.03 -5.97 -10.99
C LEU A 68 -7.57 -6.53 -9.64
N TYR A 69 -6.66 -7.51 -9.64
CA TYR A 69 -6.10 -8.05 -8.42
C TYR A 69 -5.42 -6.97 -7.57
N GLN A 70 -4.57 -6.13 -8.16
CA GLN A 70 -3.90 -5.04 -7.45
C GLN A 70 -4.89 -3.98 -6.95
N ALA A 71 -5.91 -3.66 -7.74
CA ALA A 71 -6.97 -2.74 -7.33
C ALA A 71 -7.76 -3.28 -6.11
N ILE A 72 -8.05 -4.59 -6.10
CA ILE A 72 -8.71 -5.25 -4.97
C ILE A 72 -7.80 -5.28 -3.75
N CYS A 73 -6.50 -5.57 -3.92
CA CYS A 73 -5.52 -5.50 -2.82
C CYS A 73 -5.52 -4.10 -2.18
N LEU A 74 -5.47 -3.04 -2.98
CA LEU A 74 -5.51 -1.67 -2.48
C LEU A 74 -6.84 -1.35 -1.79
N GLY A 75 -7.96 -1.77 -2.37
CA GLY A 75 -9.29 -1.63 -1.78
C GLY A 75 -9.41 -2.36 -0.44
N THR A 76 -8.95 -3.60 -0.38
CA THR A 76 -8.93 -4.41 0.86
C THR A 76 -8.06 -3.74 1.93
N TYR A 77 -6.89 -3.25 1.56
CA TYR A 77 -6.03 -2.52 2.48
C TYR A 77 -6.73 -1.28 3.06
N MET A 78 -7.34 -0.46 2.22
CA MET A 78 -8.03 0.76 2.66
C MET A 78 -9.30 0.48 3.47
N ALA A 79 -10.09 -0.50 3.06
CA ALA A 79 -11.40 -0.78 3.64
C ALA A 79 -11.34 -1.67 4.90
N LEU A 80 -10.38 -2.59 4.98
CA LEU A 80 -10.27 -3.54 6.08
C LEU A 80 -9.04 -3.30 6.96
N VAL A 81 -7.85 -3.22 6.36
CA VAL A 81 -6.60 -3.16 7.14
C VAL A 81 -6.51 -1.86 7.93
N ILE A 82 -6.73 -0.71 7.31
CA ILE A 82 -6.65 0.57 8.03
C ILE A 82 -7.67 0.66 9.18
N PRO A 83 -8.96 0.38 9.00
CA PRO A 83 -9.92 0.44 10.10
C PRO A 83 -9.65 -0.56 11.22
N LEU A 84 -9.33 -1.80 10.88
CA LEU A 84 -9.17 -2.86 11.87
C LEU A 84 -7.83 -2.79 12.61
N PHE A 85 -6.74 -2.70 11.87
CA PHE A 85 -5.40 -2.81 12.46
C PHE A 85 -4.83 -1.46 12.88
N LYS A 86 -4.82 -0.45 12.03
CA LYS A 86 -4.28 0.87 12.35
C LYS A 86 -5.11 1.56 13.44
N ASN A 87 -6.43 1.64 13.25
CA ASN A 87 -7.31 2.25 14.26
C ASN A 87 -7.50 1.35 15.47
N GLY A 88 -7.46 0.02 15.30
CA GLY A 88 -7.46 -0.95 16.39
C GLY A 88 -6.24 -0.77 17.30
N SER A 89 -5.05 -0.67 16.74
CA SER A 89 -3.80 -0.40 17.50
C SER A 89 -3.84 0.95 18.21
N PHE A 90 -4.39 1.98 17.58
CA PHE A 90 -4.62 3.27 18.25
C PHE A 90 -5.56 3.14 19.45
N LYS A 91 -6.69 2.44 19.31
CA LYS A 91 -7.63 2.20 20.40
C LYS A 91 -7.01 1.36 21.53
N LEU A 92 -6.23 0.34 21.17
CA LEU A 92 -5.48 -0.46 22.14
C LEU A 92 -4.47 0.40 22.90
N ALA A 93 -3.69 1.22 22.20
CA ALA A 93 -2.77 2.17 22.80
C ALA A 93 -3.51 3.10 23.77
N LYS A 94 -4.58 3.73 23.31
CA LYS A 94 -5.34 4.72 24.07
C LYS A 94 -6.01 4.12 25.31
N ASN A 95 -6.62 2.96 25.21
CA ASN A 95 -7.50 2.43 26.26
C ASN A 95 -6.78 1.49 27.23
N LYS A 96 -5.63 0.90 26.82
CA LYS A 96 -4.96 -0.13 27.62
C LYS A 96 -3.53 0.25 28.01
N ILE A 97 -2.72 0.68 27.05
CA ILE A 97 -1.27 0.84 27.25
C ILE A 97 -0.94 2.22 27.81
N PHE A 98 -1.51 3.27 27.22
CA PHE A 98 -1.24 4.68 27.55
C PHE A 98 -2.49 5.37 28.14
N LYS A 99 -3.30 4.63 28.90
CA LYS A 99 -4.56 5.15 29.47
C LYS A 99 -4.35 6.33 30.42
N ASP A 100 -3.22 6.39 31.08
CA ASP A 100 -2.90 7.40 32.09
C ASP A 100 -2.17 8.63 31.48
N GLU A 101 -1.84 8.59 30.20
CA GLU A 101 -1.21 9.68 29.45
C GLU A 101 -2.25 10.72 28.99
N ARG A 102 -2.49 11.73 29.85
CA ARG A 102 -3.53 12.76 29.61
C ARG A 102 -3.42 13.43 28.24
N GLY A 103 -2.20 13.77 27.81
CA GLY A 103 -1.95 14.43 26.54
C GLY A 103 -2.36 13.54 25.34
N PHE A 104 -2.11 12.22 25.46
CA PHE A 104 -2.50 11.27 24.40
C PHE A 104 -4.02 11.04 24.37
N GLN A 105 -4.72 11.16 25.50
CA GLN A 105 -6.17 10.97 25.56
C GLN A 105 -6.98 12.04 24.78
N LEU A 106 -6.35 13.16 24.43
CA LEU A 106 -7.00 14.24 23.66
C LEU A 106 -7.26 13.87 22.19
N PHE A 107 -6.51 12.92 21.63
CA PHE A 107 -6.67 12.52 20.23
C PHE A 107 -7.92 11.65 20.01
N LYS A 108 -8.69 11.96 18.97
CA LYS A 108 -9.93 11.26 18.63
C LYS A 108 -9.69 9.96 17.87
N ASN A 109 -8.69 9.95 16.99
CA ASN A 109 -8.39 8.81 16.13
C ASN A 109 -6.91 8.78 15.71
N ALA A 110 -6.49 7.65 15.13
CA ALA A 110 -5.12 7.47 14.65
C ALA A 110 -4.69 8.52 13.62
N GLY A 111 -5.59 8.96 12.75
CA GLY A 111 -5.29 9.97 11.72
C GLY A 111 -4.96 11.34 12.31
N GLU A 112 -5.73 11.79 13.30
CA GLU A 112 -5.46 13.02 14.05
C GLU A 112 -4.10 12.94 14.76
N PHE A 113 -3.86 11.84 15.48
CA PHE A 113 -2.59 11.61 16.17
C PHE A 113 -1.39 11.58 15.22
N LEU A 114 -1.46 10.88 14.10
CA LEU A 114 -0.34 10.81 13.15
C LEU A 114 -0.08 12.15 12.45
N ASN A 115 -1.12 12.95 12.16
CA ASN A 115 -0.96 14.32 11.68
C ASN A 115 -0.30 15.21 12.76
N TYR A 116 -0.71 15.07 14.02
CA TYR A 116 -0.07 15.75 15.14
C TYR A 116 1.42 15.37 15.21
N HIS A 117 1.73 14.09 15.26
CA HIS A 117 3.11 13.60 15.34
C HIS A 117 3.96 14.13 14.18
N LYS A 118 3.42 14.19 12.97
CA LYS A 118 4.12 14.77 11.81
C LYS A 118 4.46 16.25 12.04
N LEU A 119 3.54 17.01 12.58
CA LEU A 119 3.76 18.43 12.87
C LEU A 119 4.79 18.65 13.99
N THR A 120 4.84 17.77 15.00
CA THR A 120 5.84 17.86 16.07
C THR A 120 7.29 17.63 15.63
N GLN A 121 7.51 17.16 14.40
CA GLN A 121 8.86 17.05 13.84
C GLN A 121 9.37 18.40 13.26
N LEU A 122 8.48 19.36 13.06
CA LEU A 122 8.83 20.68 12.53
C LEU A 122 9.29 21.62 13.63
N PRO A 123 10.20 22.57 13.34
CA PRO A 123 10.47 23.71 14.21
C PRO A 123 9.19 24.48 14.54
N GLN A 124 9.14 25.17 15.67
CA GLN A 124 7.93 25.85 16.15
C GLN A 124 7.33 26.81 15.12
N GLU A 125 8.12 27.65 14.49
CA GLU A 125 7.65 28.61 13.49
C GLU A 125 7.01 27.93 12.28
N ALA A 126 7.70 26.90 11.72
CA ALA A 126 7.18 26.14 10.59
C ALA A 126 5.91 25.37 10.98
N ARG A 127 5.85 24.83 12.20
CA ARG A 127 4.68 24.11 12.74
C ARG A 127 3.46 25.02 12.86
N VAL A 128 3.62 26.21 13.44
CA VAL A 128 2.54 27.18 13.59
C VAL A 128 2.04 27.67 12.21
N LYS A 129 2.97 27.93 11.28
CA LYS A 129 2.62 28.28 9.90
C LYS A 129 1.79 27.17 9.24
N THR A 130 2.27 25.93 9.31
CA THR A 130 1.59 24.76 8.71
C THR A 130 0.24 24.49 9.38
N LEU A 131 0.11 24.70 10.69
CA LEU A 131 -1.13 24.52 11.42
C LEU A 131 -2.24 25.48 10.91
N ASN A 132 -1.87 26.67 10.44
CA ASN A 132 -2.81 27.66 9.91
C ASN A 132 -3.19 27.42 8.44
N GLU A 133 -2.56 26.46 7.76
CA GLU A 133 -2.96 26.07 6.40
C GLU A 133 -4.36 25.43 6.40
N ALA A 134 -5.14 25.68 5.35
CA ALA A 134 -6.50 25.16 5.19
C ALA A 134 -6.58 23.63 5.38
N LYS A 135 -5.53 22.91 5.02
CA LYS A 135 -5.41 21.45 5.18
C LYS A 135 -5.49 20.98 6.64
N TYR A 136 -5.10 21.79 7.61
CA TYR A 136 -5.01 21.41 9.03
C TYR A 136 -6.00 22.16 9.93
N LYS A 137 -6.68 23.19 9.42
CA LYS A 137 -7.52 24.11 10.20
C LYS A 137 -8.57 23.40 11.05
N ASP A 138 -9.20 22.34 10.50
CA ASP A 138 -10.29 21.62 11.18
C ASP A 138 -9.89 20.20 11.63
N LYS A 139 -8.59 19.85 11.54
CA LYS A 139 -8.13 18.49 11.86
C LYS A 139 -7.86 18.24 13.33
N PHE A 140 -7.74 19.29 14.13
CA PHE A 140 -7.34 19.20 15.53
C PHE A 140 -8.35 19.89 16.43
N SER A 141 -8.57 19.32 17.62
CA SER A 141 -9.29 20.02 18.69
C SER A 141 -8.51 21.26 19.13
N LYS A 142 -9.20 22.20 19.81
CA LYS A 142 -8.56 23.43 20.32
C LYS A 142 -7.40 23.12 21.27
N GLU A 143 -7.59 22.12 22.12
CA GLU A 143 -6.58 21.67 23.08
C GLU A 143 -5.32 21.12 22.39
N VAL A 144 -5.49 20.31 21.33
CA VAL A 144 -4.37 19.78 20.52
C VAL A 144 -3.66 20.90 19.76
N GLN A 145 -4.40 21.90 19.28
CA GLN A 145 -3.79 23.06 18.62
C GLN A 145 -2.92 23.87 19.58
N GLU A 146 -3.34 24.08 20.84
CA GLU A 146 -2.54 24.78 21.84
C GLU A 146 -1.25 24.00 22.16
N ILE A 147 -1.32 22.67 22.26
CA ILE A 147 -0.12 21.85 22.45
C ILE A 147 0.83 22.00 21.25
N LEU A 148 0.31 22.01 20.03
CA LEU A 148 1.12 22.21 18.82
C LEU A 148 1.78 23.60 18.73
N LYS A 149 1.23 24.61 19.35
CA LYS A 149 1.84 25.96 19.40
C LYS A 149 2.95 26.06 20.45
N SER A 150 2.99 25.15 21.43
CA SER A 150 4.01 25.16 22.47
C SER A 150 5.42 24.98 21.90
N GLU A 151 6.43 25.43 22.61
CA GLU A 151 7.84 25.33 22.17
C GLU A 151 8.29 23.88 21.99
N LYS A 152 7.93 23.00 22.93
CA LYS A 152 8.33 21.60 22.97
C LYS A 152 7.12 20.68 23.17
N PRO A 153 6.32 20.43 22.10
CA PRO A 153 5.21 19.50 22.20
C PRO A 153 5.71 18.07 22.41
N GLU A 154 4.98 17.32 23.21
CA GLU A 154 5.28 15.91 23.45
C GLU A 154 5.07 15.08 22.18
N LYS A 155 6.01 14.21 21.83
CA LYS A 155 6.01 13.50 20.54
C LYS A 155 5.28 12.16 20.55
N PHE A 156 5.09 11.55 21.72
CA PHE A 156 4.48 10.22 21.88
C PHE A 156 5.04 9.17 20.88
N SER A 157 6.35 9.12 20.72
CA SER A 157 7.01 8.30 19.69
C SER A 157 6.71 6.81 19.81
N MET A 158 6.57 6.29 21.05
CA MET A 158 6.20 4.90 21.30
C MET A 158 4.79 4.58 20.81
N VAL A 159 3.84 5.51 20.97
CA VAL A 159 2.48 5.37 20.46
C VAL A 159 2.48 5.29 18.94
N LYS A 160 3.25 6.16 18.27
CA LYS A 160 3.41 6.10 16.83
C LYS A 160 3.95 4.73 16.39
N GLY A 161 5.02 4.26 17.07
CA GLY A 161 5.60 2.94 16.77
C GLY A 161 4.58 1.81 16.87
N LEU A 162 3.75 1.80 17.90
CA LEU A 162 2.71 0.78 18.08
C LEU A 162 1.63 0.84 16.99
N ILE A 163 1.20 2.04 16.60
CA ILE A 163 0.20 2.21 15.53
C ILE A 163 0.76 1.75 14.18
N GLU A 164 1.99 2.12 13.85
CA GLU A 164 2.61 1.73 12.59
C GLU A 164 2.94 0.23 12.57
N LEU A 165 3.37 -0.35 13.69
CA LEU A 165 3.55 -1.80 13.82
C LEU A 165 2.23 -2.55 13.57
N GLY A 166 1.14 -2.12 14.21
CA GLY A 166 -0.17 -2.71 13.99
C GLY A 166 -0.64 -2.58 12.55
N ASN A 167 -0.40 -1.44 11.91
CA ASN A 167 -0.71 -1.24 10.50
C ASN A 167 0.15 -2.14 9.59
N THR A 168 1.42 -2.32 9.90
CA THR A 168 2.33 -3.23 9.15
C THR A 168 1.90 -4.68 9.29
N LEU A 169 1.66 -5.17 10.50
CA LEU A 169 1.16 -6.52 10.72
C LEU A 169 -0.18 -6.74 10.04
N GLY A 170 -1.08 -5.74 10.14
CA GLY A 170 -2.36 -5.78 9.45
C GLY A 170 -2.23 -5.79 7.92
N SER A 171 -1.25 -5.07 7.35
CA SER A 171 -1.02 -5.11 5.90
C SER A 171 -0.54 -6.48 5.43
N VAL A 172 0.39 -7.10 6.17
CA VAL A 172 0.87 -8.45 5.85
C VAL A 172 -0.27 -9.46 5.93
N LEU A 173 -0.98 -9.52 7.05
CA LEU A 173 -2.10 -10.46 7.25
C LEU A 173 -3.26 -10.16 6.29
N GLY A 174 -3.61 -8.89 6.14
CA GLY A 174 -4.71 -8.45 5.29
C GLY A 174 -4.49 -8.74 3.82
N LEU A 175 -3.30 -8.47 3.31
CA LEU A 175 -2.97 -8.70 1.91
C LEU A 175 -2.63 -10.17 1.62
N ALA A 176 -2.09 -10.92 2.59
CA ALA A 176 -1.78 -12.33 2.40
C ALA A 176 -3.01 -13.25 2.50
N ILE A 177 -4.00 -12.89 3.34
CA ILE A 177 -5.16 -13.73 3.62
C ILE A 177 -6.42 -13.17 2.96
N PHE A 178 -6.80 -11.91 3.29
CA PHE A 178 -8.08 -11.37 2.85
C PHE A 178 -8.10 -10.97 1.37
N ALA A 179 -7.00 -10.42 0.84
CA ALA A 179 -7.00 -9.95 -0.54
C ALA A 179 -7.16 -11.10 -1.57
N PRO A 180 -6.52 -12.28 -1.43
CA PRO A 180 -6.77 -13.42 -2.30
C PRO A 180 -8.23 -13.86 -2.26
N GLU A 181 -8.82 -14.03 -1.08
CA GLU A 181 -10.21 -14.46 -0.92
C GLU A 181 -11.20 -13.49 -1.57
N VAL A 182 -11.05 -12.18 -1.29
CA VAL A 182 -11.87 -11.13 -1.90
C VAL A 182 -11.66 -11.10 -3.42
N SER A 183 -10.43 -11.32 -3.87
CA SER A 183 -10.11 -11.35 -5.30
C SER A 183 -10.79 -12.51 -6.01
N HIS A 184 -10.80 -13.69 -5.42
CA HIS A 184 -11.51 -14.85 -6.00
C HIS A 184 -13.00 -14.58 -6.19
N LEU A 185 -13.62 -13.90 -5.23
CA LEU A 185 -15.05 -13.57 -5.30
C LEU A 185 -15.38 -12.50 -6.35
N ILE A 186 -14.48 -11.55 -6.58
CA ILE A 186 -14.75 -10.35 -7.40
C ILE A 186 -14.21 -10.51 -8.83
N ILE A 187 -13.00 -11.02 -9.01
CA ILE A 187 -12.34 -11.03 -10.34
C ILE A 187 -13.13 -11.84 -11.34
N HIS A 188 -13.61 -13.01 -10.95
CA HIS A 188 -14.30 -13.90 -11.87
C HIS A 188 -15.59 -13.26 -12.46
N PRO A 189 -16.56 -12.75 -11.67
CA PRO A 189 -17.72 -12.07 -12.20
C PRO A 189 -17.38 -10.80 -12.98
N VAL A 190 -16.36 -10.03 -12.59
CA VAL A 190 -15.94 -8.84 -13.31
C VAL A 190 -15.35 -9.19 -14.68
N MET A 191 -14.50 -10.21 -14.77
CA MET A 191 -13.92 -10.67 -16.02
C MET A 191 -15.02 -11.18 -16.97
N LYS A 192 -16.03 -11.85 -16.43
CA LYS A 192 -17.22 -12.28 -17.19
C LYS A 192 -17.99 -11.10 -17.75
N LEU A 193 -18.25 -10.07 -16.94
CA LEU A 193 -18.92 -8.83 -17.38
C LEU A 193 -18.14 -8.09 -18.47
N LEU A 194 -16.81 -8.17 -18.46
CA LEU A 194 -15.94 -7.60 -19.48
C LEU A 194 -15.86 -8.46 -20.76
N GLY A 195 -16.62 -9.56 -20.84
CA GLY A 195 -16.58 -10.48 -22.00
C GLY A 195 -15.27 -11.27 -22.10
N MET A 196 -14.49 -11.32 -21.01
CA MET A 196 -13.23 -12.04 -20.91
C MET A 196 -13.46 -13.37 -20.19
N GLU A 197 -14.29 -14.23 -20.74
CA GLU A 197 -14.52 -15.57 -20.18
C GLU A 197 -13.35 -16.52 -20.47
N LYS A 198 -13.16 -17.46 -19.56
CA LYS A 198 -12.19 -18.57 -19.58
C LYS A 198 -12.37 -19.57 -20.76
N LYS A 199 -12.90 -19.16 -21.91
CA LYS A 199 -12.95 -20.10 -23.05
C LYS A 199 -11.56 -20.68 -23.37
N ASP A 200 -10.52 -19.90 -23.06
CA ASP A 200 -9.14 -20.27 -23.43
C ASP A 200 -8.43 -21.17 -22.37
N ALA A 201 -8.83 -21.13 -21.09
CA ALA A 201 -8.25 -22.03 -20.09
C ALA A 201 -8.69 -23.49 -20.26
N ASN A 202 -9.83 -23.71 -20.87
CA ASN A 202 -10.25 -25.08 -21.28
C ASN A 202 -9.56 -25.50 -22.58
N LEU A 203 -9.21 -24.55 -23.46
CA LEU A 203 -8.42 -24.81 -24.67
C LEU A 203 -6.97 -25.12 -24.29
N GLU A 204 -6.32 -24.32 -23.43
CA GLU A 204 -4.96 -24.64 -22.96
C GLU A 204 -4.88 -25.98 -22.23
N ARG A 205 -5.89 -26.31 -21.40
CA ARG A 205 -5.94 -27.63 -20.74
C ARG A 205 -6.20 -28.74 -21.75
N HIS A 206 -7.03 -28.48 -22.75
CA HIS A 206 -7.31 -29.45 -23.82
C HIS A 206 -6.10 -29.60 -24.78
N GLU A 207 -5.37 -28.51 -25.06
CA GLU A 207 -4.11 -28.57 -25.82
C GLU A 207 -3.01 -29.26 -25.04
N LEU A 208 -2.86 -28.98 -23.72
CA LEU A 208 -1.95 -29.71 -22.82
C LEU A 208 -2.31 -31.20 -22.74
N ASP A 209 -3.58 -31.54 -22.62
CA ASP A 209 -4.07 -32.90 -22.61
C ASP A 209 -3.80 -33.64 -23.95
N ILE A 210 -3.97 -32.91 -25.08
CA ILE A 210 -3.66 -33.41 -26.42
C ILE A 210 -2.16 -33.56 -26.62
N ASP A 211 -1.34 -32.60 -26.15
CA ASP A 211 0.13 -32.68 -26.27
C ASP A 211 0.72 -33.75 -25.36
N MET A 212 0.18 -33.99 -24.17
CA MET A 212 0.52 -35.14 -23.33
C MET A 212 0.07 -36.45 -23.98
N ALA A 213 -1.12 -36.51 -24.56
CA ALA A 213 -1.61 -37.70 -25.25
C ALA A 213 -0.82 -38.02 -26.53
N ASN A 214 -0.25 -37.02 -27.18
CA ASN A 214 0.58 -37.15 -28.37
C ASN A 214 2.08 -37.35 -28.08
N GLY A 215 2.47 -37.46 -26.80
CA GLY A 215 3.88 -37.70 -26.40
C GLY A 215 4.83 -36.55 -26.72
N LYS A 216 4.30 -35.31 -26.85
CA LYS A 216 5.11 -34.10 -27.10
C LYS A 216 5.63 -33.41 -25.86
N VAL A 217 5.19 -33.82 -24.68
CA VAL A 217 5.66 -33.34 -23.39
C VAL A 217 6.35 -34.51 -22.69
N ASP A 218 7.68 -34.48 -22.66
CA ASP A 218 8.47 -35.39 -21.82
C ASP A 218 8.30 -34.91 -20.37
N VAL A 219 7.48 -35.64 -19.61
CA VAL A 219 7.42 -35.44 -18.15
C VAL A 219 8.61 -36.22 -17.58
N GLU A 220 9.73 -35.54 -17.32
CA GLU A 220 10.75 -36.05 -16.41
C GLU A 220 10.11 -36.18 -15.01
N LEU A 221 9.66 -37.39 -14.71
CA LEU A 221 9.38 -37.78 -13.33
C LEU A 221 10.75 -38.00 -12.67
N GLU A 222 11.25 -36.98 -11.94
CA GLU A 222 12.27 -37.22 -10.92
C GLU A 222 11.66 -38.16 -9.88
N GLU A 223 12.05 -39.45 -9.96
CA GLU A 223 11.86 -40.38 -8.85
C GLU A 223 12.71 -39.89 -7.68
N VAL A 224 12.05 -39.38 -6.65
CA VAL A 224 12.67 -39.11 -5.35
C VAL A 224 12.73 -40.45 -4.61
N GLU A 225 13.94 -41.05 -4.57
CA GLU A 225 14.29 -42.10 -3.60
C GLU A 225 14.39 -41.56 -2.17
#